data_a6b1ed8aca53c295b882ee74d12f015b
#
_entry.id   a6b1ed8aca53c295b882ee74d12f015b
#
_cell.length_a   1.000
_cell.length_b   1.000
_cell.length_c   1.000
_cell.angle_alpha   90.00
_cell.angle_beta   90.00
_cell.angle_gamma   90.00
#
_symmetry.space_group_name_H-M   'P 1'
#
loop_
_entity.id
_entity.type
_entity.pdbx_description
1 polymer ?
#
loop_
_entity_poly.entity_id
_entity_poly.type
_entity_poly.pdbx_seq_one_letter_code
_entity_poly.pdbx_strand_id
1 'polypeptide(L)'
;GYIDALVTDENGNYTILDWKTSSIYKGDKAKNECGQLVMYSLALHQMGIPFEKIKIAWNFLKYQCVTVQSKKGVKKIREIERFELGEKLQANAKMWLKEFGYEENMLEYLDKLAQTNDITCLPPEVQEKYELHDCYVYVDLTPELIQYWENFIINTMKMIRDKEATYAELKA
;
A
#
# COMPACT_ATOMS: atom_id res chain seq x y z
N GLY A 1 -8.73 -17.35 -8.80
CA GLY A 1 -7.77 -16.32 -8.37
C GLY A 1 -7.02 -16.76 -7.15
N TYR A 2 -5.92 -16.10 -6.87
CA TYR A 2 -5.09 -16.34 -5.69
C TYR A 2 -5.00 -15.05 -4.87
N ILE A 3 -5.04 -15.18 -3.54
CA ILE A 3 -4.76 -14.09 -2.60
C ILE A 3 -3.24 -14.06 -2.41
N ASP A 4 -2.59 -12.91 -2.60
CA ASP A 4 -1.15 -12.80 -2.42
C ASP A 4 -0.74 -13.00 -0.96
N ALA A 5 -1.49 -12.38 -0.03
CA ALA A 5 -1.33 -12.61 1.40
C ALA A 5 -2.64 -12.44 2.16
N LEU A 6 -2.87 -13.34 3.12
CA LEU A 6 -3.95 -13.25 4.10
C LEU A 6 -3.33 -13.22 5.49
N VAL A 7 -3.47 -12.11 6.18
CA VAL A 7 -2.92 -11.90 7.52
C VAL A 7 -4.05 -11.93 8.54
N THR A 8 -3.83 -12.61 9.66
CA THR A 8 -4.76 -12.62 10.80
C THR A 8 -4.09 -12.02 12.03
N ASP A 9 -4.85 -11.25 12.79
CA ASP A 9 -4.41 -10.73 14.08
C ASP A 9 -4.92 -11.62 15.26
N GLU A 10 -4.45 -11.30 16.46
CA GLU A 10 -4.83 -12.01 17.69
C GLU A 10 -6.33 -11.90 18.02
N ASN A 11 -7.03 -10.90 17.46
CA ASN A 11 -8.46 -10.67 17.66
C ASN A 11 -9.32 -11.40 16.60
N GLY A 12 -8.70 -12.17 15.71
CA GLY A 12 -9.38 -12.88 14.63
C GLY A 12 -9.88 -11.96 13.52
N ASN A 13 -9.25 -10.79 13.33
CA ASN A 13 -9.45 -9.98 12.13
C ASN A 13 -8.56 -10.48 11.00
N TYR A 14 -9.06 -10.36 9.79
CA TYR A 14 -8.39 -10.77 8.57
C TYR A 14 -8.04 -9.56 7.73
N THR A 15 -6.82 -9.52 7.18
CA THR A 15 -6.44 -8.53 6.20
C THR A 15 -6.03 -9.23 4.91
N ILE A 16 -6.77 -8.95 3.85
CA ILE A 16 -6.45 -9.42 2.50
C ILE A 16 -5.50 -8.39 1.87
N LEU A 17 -4.32 -8.84 1.48
CA LEU A 17 -3.31 -8.01 0.85
C LEU A 17 -3.04 -8.47 -0.58
N ASP A 18 -2.92 -7.51 -1.47
CA ASP A 18 -2.45 -7.70 -2.83
C ASP A 18 -1.23 -6.80 -3.06
N TRP A 19 -0.14 -7.37 -3.57
CA TRP A 19 1.10 -6.65 -3.78
C TRP A 19 1.14 -5.98 -5.14
N LYS A 20 1.52 -4.69 -5.15
CA LYS A 20 1.59 -3.90 -6.37
C LYS A 20 2.98 -3.30 -6.58
N THR A 21 3.48 -3.41 -7.80
CA THR A 21 4.71 -2.73 -8.26
C THR A 21 4.42 -1.47 -9.06
N SER A 22 3.13 -1.16 -9.30
CA SER A 22 2.65 0.04 -9.98
C SER A 22 2.70 1.28 -9.09
N SER A 23 2.31 2.44 -9.64
CA SER A 23 2.12 3.67 -8.87
C SER A 23 0.97 3.54 -7.88
N ILE A 24 1.11 4.19 -6.72
CA ILE A 24 0.13 4.18 -5.63
C ILE A 24 -1.24 4.64 -6.13
N TYR A 25 -2.28 3.90 -5.78
CA TYR A 25 -3.67 4.26 -6.08
C TYR A 25 -4.15 5.36 -5.13
N LYS A 26 -4.64 6.48 -5.69
CA LYS A 26 -5.14 7.63 -4.93
C LYS A 26 -6.57 7.96 -5.34
N GLY A 27 -7.37 8.42 -4.37
CA GLY A 27 -8.74 8.84 -4.60
C GLY A 27 -9.62 7.75 -5.23
N ASP A 28 -10.36 8.11 -6.26
CA ASP A 28 -11.32 7.21 -6.92
C ASP A 28 -10.67 5.99 -7.56
N LYS A 29 -9.38 6.08 -7.94
CA LYS A 29 -8.66 4.93 -8.50
C LYS A 29 -8.66 3.74 -7.53
N ALA A 30 -8.46 3.96 -6.24
CA ALA A 30 -8.49 2.90 -5.25
C ALA A 30 -9.85 2.19 -5.21
N LYS A 31 -10.96 2.94 -5.30
CA LYS A 31 -12.32 2.37 -5.33
C LYS A 31 -12.61 1.59 -6.62
N ASN A 32 -12.09 2.07 -7.74
CA ASN A 32 -12.32 1.43 -9.05
C ASN A 32 -11.51 0.15 -9.24
N GLU A 33 -10.32 0.07 -8.64
CA GLU A 33 -9.39 -1.06 -8.80
C GLU A 33 -9.58 -2.16 -7.73
N CYS A 34 -10.39 -1.94 -6.69
CA CYS A 34 -10.50 -2.85 -5.55
C CYS A 34 -11.34 -4.12 -5.80
N GLY A 35 -11.92 -4.29 -6.99
CA GLY A 35 -12.87 -5.38 -7.27
C GLY A 35 -12.35 -6.78 -6.92
N GLN A 36 -11.09 -7.07 -7.22
CA GLN A 36 -10.47 -8.35 -6.86
C GLN A 36 -10.42 -8.56 -5.34
N LEU A 37 -10.06 -7.54 -4.59
CA LEU A 37 -10.00 -7.60 -3.12
C LEU A 37 -11.40 -7.74 -2.52
N VAL A 38 -12.41 -7.06 -3.10
CA VAL A 38 -13.80 -7.21 -2.67
C VAL A 38 -14.30 -8.62 -2.95
N MET A 39 -13.99 -9.21 -4.11
CA MET A 39 -14.35 -10.60 -4.41
C MET A 39 -13.76 -11.59 -3.39
N TYR A 40 -12.52 -11.38 -2.97
CA TYR A 40 -11.90 -12.22 -1.93
C TYR A 40 -12.57 -12.01 -0.56
N SER A 41 -12.99 -10.78 -0.24
CA SER A 41 -13.73 -10.52 1.00
C SER A 41 -15.10 -11.18 1.01
N LEU A 42 -15.80 -11.20 -0.14
CA LEU A 42 -17.05 -11.95 -0.32
C LEU A 42 -16.85 -13.45 -0.09
N ALA A 43 -15.76 -14.01 -0.62
CA ALA A 43 -15.45 -15.44 -0.41
C ALA A 43 -15.21 -15.76 1.08
N LEU A 44 -14.43 -14.92 1.79
CA LEU A 44 -14.23 -15.08 3.23
C LEU A 44 -15.54 -14.93 4.01
N HIS A 45 -16.39 -13.99 3.60
CA HIS A 45 -17.72 -13.81 4.22
C HIS A 45 -18.60 -15.05 4.05
N GLN A 46 -18.61 -15.67 2.87
CA GLN A 46 -19.32 -16.93 2.62
C GLN A 46 -18.78 -18.10 3.47
N MET A 47 -17.52 -18.04 3.87
CA MET A 47 -16.92 -19.00 4.80
C MET A 47 -17.26 -18.72 6.28
N GLY A 48 -18.09 -17.73 6.56
CA GLY A 48 -18.59 -17.39 7.90
C GLY A 48 -17.84 -16.26 8.60
N ILE A 49 -16.93 -15.54 7.92
CA ILE A 49 -16.22 -14.41 8.51
C ILE A 49 -17.04 -13.14 8.27
N PRO A 50 -17.47 -12.41 9.33
CA PRO A 50 -18.22 -11.18 9.16
C PRO A 50 -17.36 -10.07 8.56
N PHE A 51 -17.97 -9.20 7.74
CA PHE A 51 -17.24 -8.12 7.03
C PHE A 51 -16.50 -7.17 7.96
N GLU A 52 -17.01 -6.94 9.17
CA GLU A 52 -16.40 -6.09 10.19
C GLU A 52 -15.02 -6.62 10.65
N LYS A 53 -14.76 -7.90 10.41
CA LYS A 53 -13.47 -8.55 10.68
C LYS A 53 -12.56 -8.64 9.46
N ILE A 54 -12.99 -8.13 8.30
CA ILE A 54 -12.23 -8.21 7.06
C ILE A 54 -11.73 -6.82 6.67
N LYS A 55 -10.44 -6.68 6.46
CA LYS A 55 -9.81 -5.50 5.86
C LYS A 55 -9.23 -5.89 4.50
N ILE A 56 -9.25 -4.96 3.57
CA ILE A 56 -8.64 -5.13 2.26
C ILE A 56 -7.65 -4.00 2.00
N ALA A 57 -6.49 -4.34 1.44
CA ALA A 57 -5.47 -3.35 1.14
C ALA A 57 -4.54 -3.81 0.01
N TRP A 58 -3.90 -2.84 -0.63
CA TRP A 58 -2.69 -3.07 -1.42
C TRP A 58 -1.46 -2.69 -0.63
N ASN A 59 -0.36 -3.42 -0.85
CA ASN A 59 0.97 -3.01 -0.47
C ASN A 59 1.77 -2.65 -1.72
N PHE A 60 2.16 -1.38 -1.84
CA PHE A 60 2.90 -0.85 -2.98
C PHE A 60 4.41 -1.02 -2.76
N LEU A 61 4.95 -2.16 -3.17
CA LEU A 61 6.33 -2.60 -2.91
C LEU A 61 7.42 -1.66 -3.44
N LYS A 62 7.12 -0.91 -4.50
CA LYS A 62 8.03 0.08 -5.08
C LYS A 62 8.31 1.25 -4.15
N TYR A 63 7.44 1.51 -3.20
CA TYR A 63 7.46 2.68 -2.33
C TYR A 63 7.83 2.35 -0.89
N GLN A 64 8.35 3.35 -0.21
CA GLN A 64 8.53 3.41 1.23
C GLN A 64 7.74 4.59 1.77
N CYS A 65 6.85 4.36 2.72
CA CYS A 65 6.24 5.42 3.50
C CYS A 65 7.19 5.83 4.61
N VAL A 66 7.59 7.10 4.64
CA VAL A 66 8.55 7.64 5.61
C VAL A 66 7.91 8.76 6.40
N THR A 67 7.85 8.60 7.71
CA THR A 67 7.55 9.71 8.61
C THR A 67 8.83 10.50 8.85
N VAL A 68 8.84 11.76 8.43
CA VAL A 68 9.99 12.69 8.58
C VAL A 68 9.65 13.73 9.62
N GLN A 69 10.56 13.95 10.56
CA GLN A 69 10.42 14.98 11.58
C GLN A 69 11.14 16.27 11.17
N SER A 70 10.51 17.43 11.37
CA SER A 70 11.14 18.76 11.26
C SER A 70 11.76 19.19 12.61
N LYS A 71 12.62 20.23 12.59
CA LYS A 71 13.18 20.83 13.82
C LYS A 71 12.10 21.31 14.81
N LYS A 72 10.92 21.70 14.30
CA LYS A 72 9.79 22.13 15.14
C LYS A 72 8.98 20.95 15.69
N GLY A 73 9.45 19.72 15.54
CA GLY A 73 8.75 18.52 15.99
C GLY A 73 7.58 18.08 15.10
N VAL A 74 7.29 18.80 14.02
CA VAL A 74 6.19 18.44 13.10
C VAL A 74 6.59 17.20 12.31
N LYS A 75 5.77 16.16 12.39
CA LYS A 75 5.90 14.93 11.62
C LYS A 75 5.10 15.01 10.33
N LYS A 76 5.69 14.55 9.22
CA LYS A 76 5.02 14.45 7.92
C LYS A 76 5.31 13.07 7.32
N ILE A 77 4.27 12.42 6.79
CA ILE A 77 4.42 11.18 6.05
C ILE A 77 4.68 11.53 4.57
N ARG A 78 5.66 10.85 3.98
CA ARG A 78 6.03 10.97 2.57
C ARG A 78 6.05 9.58 1.94
N GLU A 79 5.46 9.45 0.78
CA GLU A 79 5.55 8.25 -0.06
C GLU A 79 6.72 8.46 -1.03
N ILE A 80 7.78 7.68 -0.89
CA ILE A 80 9.02 7.85 -1.67
C ILE A 80 9.33 6.52 -2.36
N GLU A 81 9.69 6.56 -3.63
CA GLU A 81 10.19 5.37 -4.31
C GLU A 81 11.48 4.87 -3.63
N ARG A 82 11.58 3.57 -3.35
CA ARG A 82 12.69 3.02 -2.54
C ARG A 82 14.06 3.35 -3.10
N PHE A 83 14.20 3.39 -4.43
CA PHE A 83 15.47 3.71 -5.07
C PHE A 83 15.84 5.22 -5.10
N GLU A 84 14.89 6.10 -4.72
CA GLU A 84 15.12 7.54 -4.59
C GLU A 84 15.14 7.99 -3.11
N LEU A 85 15.03 7.05 -2.18
CA LEU A 85 14.86 7.36 -0.75
C LEU A 85 15.97 8.26 -0.24
N GLY A 86 17.20 7.90 -0.53
CA GLY A 86 18.38 8.63 -0.08
C GLY A 86 18.40 10.06 -0.61
N GLU A 87 18.18 10.25 -1.90
CA GLU A 87 18.15 11.57 -2.53
C GLU A 87 17.04 12.44 -1.93
N LYS A 88 15.84 11.89 -1.78
CA LYS A 88 14.68 12.63 -1.24
C LYS A 88 14.79 12.99 0.24
N LEU A 89 15.63 12.29 0.99
CA LEU A 89 15.88 12.55 2.41
C LEU A 89 17.08 13.45 2.68
N GLN A 90 17.95 13.69 1.70
CA GLN A 90 19.21 14.45 1.89
C GLN A 90 19.03 15.78 2.62
N ALA A 91 18.05 16.60 2.19
CA ALA A 91 17.85 17.92 2.79
C ALA A 91 17.46 17.83 4.27
N ASN A 92 16.64 16.85 4.64
CA ASN A 92 16.24 16.61 6.02
C ASN A 92 17.38 16.00 6.85
N ALA A 93 18.09 15.02 6.29
CA ALA A 93 19.27 14.41 6.93
C ALA A 93 20.38 15.44 7.19
N LYS A 94 20.67 16.29 6.20
CA LYS A 94 21.62 17.41 6.37
C LYS A 94 21.26 18.33 7.52
N MET A 95 19.98 18.62 7.68
CA MET A 95 19.49 19.46 8.78
C MET A 95 19.75 18.81 10.13
N TRP A 96 19.49 17.50 10.28
CA TRP A 96 19.68 16.79 11.54
C TRP A 96 21.15 16.50 11.84
N LEU A 97 21.96 16.17 10.81
CA LEU A 97 23.41 16.00 10.97
C LEU A 97 24.06 17.28 11.54
N LYS A 98 23.66 18.46 11.07
CA LYS A 98 24.11 19.73 11.62
C LYS A 98 23.64 19.95 13.06
N GLU A 99 22.40 19.62 13.36
CA GLU A 99 21.82 19.80 14.70
C GLU A 99 22.54 18.97 15.74
N PHE A 100 23.00 17.77 15.36
CA PHE A 100 23.72 16.86 16.25
C PHE A 100 25.26 16.96 16.19
N GLY A 101 25.80 17.95 15.45
CA GLY A 101 27.24 18.24 15.44
C GLY A 101 28.07 17.32 14.52
N TYR A 102 27.48 16.74 13.49
CA TYR A 102 28.17 15.87 12.51
C TYR A 102 28.64 16.61 11.25
N GLU A 103 28.95 17.92 11.36
CA GLU A 103 29.35 18.74 10.21
C GLU A 103 30.60 18.22 9.51
N GLU A 104 31.59 17.71 10.23
CA GLU A 104 32.86 17.24 9.67
C GLU A 104 32.65 16.04 8.71
N ASN A 105 31.75 15.12 9.06
CA ASN A 105 31.50 13.88 8.29
C ASN A 105 30.20 13.96 7.50
N MET A 106 29.56 15.13 7.46
CA MET A 106 28.22 15.29 6.87
C MET A 106 28.15 14.84 5.40
N LEU A 107 29.15 15.19 4.59
CA LEU A 107 29.16 14.82 3.17
C LEU A 107 29.25 13.31 2.99
N GLU A 108 30.06 12.63 3.78
CA GLU A 108 30.19 11.17 3.73
C GLU A 108 28.87 10.48 4.05
N TYR A 109 28.15 10.93 5.10
CA TYR A 109 26.83 10.41 5.43
C TYR A 109 25.78 10.63 4.33
N LEU A 110 25.77 11.85 3.75
CA LEU A 110 24.82 12.18 2.66
C LEU A 110 25.12 11.39 1.38
N ASP A 111 26.37 11.22 1.00
CA ASP A 111 26.77 10.42 -0.15
C ASP A 111 26.41 8.95 0.05
N LYS A 112 26.68 8.41 1.23
CA LYS A 112 26.30 7.04 1.59
C LYS A 112 24.80 6.83 1.54
N LEU A 113 24.03 7.77 2.10
CA LEU A 113 22.56 7.75 2.08
C LEU A 113 22.04 7.75 0.64
N ALA A 114 22.61 8.59 -0.24
CA ALA A 114 22.21 8.65 -1.65
C ALA A 114 22.54 7.36 -2.42
N GLN A 115 23.68 6.73 -2.11
CA GLN A 115 24.12 5.50 -2.78
C GLN A 115 23.36 4.26 -2.32
N THR A 116 23.09 4.16 -1.03
CA THR A 116 22.47 2.96 -0.43
C THR A 116 20.96 3.00 -0.35
N ASN A 117 20.36 4.19 -0.37
CA ASN A 117 18.93 4.41 -0.07
C ASN A 117 18.51 3.82 1.29
N ASP A 118 19.44 3.75 2.24
CA ASP A 118 19.24 3.14 3.55
C ASP A 118 19.62 4.14 4.66
N ILE A 119 18.67 4.46 5.52
CA ILE A 119 18.90 5.40 6.65
C ILE A 119 19.81 4.82 7.73
N THR A 120 20.06 3.52 7.74
CA THR A 120 20.95 2.87 8.73
C THR A 120 22.40 3.31 8.62
N CYS A 121 22.78 3.93 7.49
CA CYS A 121 24.08 4.55 7.30
C CYS A 121 24.26 5.86 8.11
N LEU A 122 23.17 6.45 8.62
CA LEU A 122 23.18 7.70 9.40
C LEU A 122 23.49 7.41 10.89
N PRO A 123 23.95 8.42 11.66
CA PRO A 123 24.08 8.30 13.11
C PRO A 123 22.75 7.94 13.78
N PRO A 124 22.75 7.16 14.90
CA PRO A 124 21.53 6.69 15.56
C PRO A 124 20.54 7.81 15.90
N GLU A 125 21.02 8.95 16.38
CA GLU A 125 20.17 10.10 16.76
C GLU A 125 19.47 10.72 15.56
N VAL A 126 20.09 10.60 14.37
CA VAL A 126 19.50 11.06 13.10
C VAL A 126 18.50 10.02 12.60
N GLN A 127 18.81 8.71 12.73
CA GLN A 127 17.89 7.64 12.35
C GLN A 127 16.56 7.73 13.11
N GLU A 128 16.57 8.08 14.41
CA GLU A 128 15.37 8.26 15.24
C GLU A 128 14.40 9.35 14.74
N LYS A 129 14.83 10.19 13.78
CA LYS A 129 13.97 11.22 13.16
C LYS A 129 13.15 10.69 12.00
N TYR A 130 13.29 9.41 11.68
CA TYR A 130 12.58 8.72 10.61
C TYR A 130 11.88 7.49 11.14
N GLU A 131 10.66 7.26 10.68
CA GLU A 131 9.94 6.01 10.85
C GLU A 131 9.62 5.47 9.45
N LEU A 132 10.09 4.27 9.14
CA LEU A 132 9.88 3.63 7.85
C LEU A 132 8.73 2.63 7.95
N HIS A 133 7.79 2.73 7.03
CA HIS A 133 6.63 1.83 6.94
C HIS A 133 6.43 1.37 5.50
N ASP A 134 5.84 0.19 5.34
CA ASP A 134 5.34 -0.22 4.03
C ASP A 134 4.20 0.69 3.58
N CYS A 135 4.05 0.82 2.25
CA CYS A 135 3.01 1.66 1.67
C CYS A 135 1.72 0.88 1.45
N TYR A 136 0.92 0.79 2.51
CA TYR A 136 -0.42 0.21 2.43
C TYR A 136 -1.46 1.25 2.02
N VAL A 137 -2.35 0.87 1.11
CA VAL A 137 -3.57 1.61 0.78
C VAL A 137 -4.76 0.73 1.11
N TYR A 138 -5.46 1.07 2.18
CA TYR A 138 -6.67 0.38 2.62
C TYR A 138 -7.90 0.90 1.87
N VAL A 139 -8.86 0.03 1.65
CA VAL A 139 -10.18 0.36 1.13
C VAL A 139 -11.22 -0.08 2.14
N ASP A 140 -12.11 0.83 2.50
CA ASP A 140 -13.21 0.53 3.41
C ASP A 140 -14.27 -0.32 2.69
N LEU A 141 -14.58 -1.49 3.26
CA LEU A 141 -15.64 -2.37 2.79
C LEU A 141 -17.01 -1.83 3.24
N THR A 142 -17.46 -0.74 2.59
CA THR A 142 -18.80 -0.21 2.87
C THR A 142 -19.89 -1.08 2.22
N PRO A 143 -21.12 -1.11 2.78
CA PRO A 143 -22.23 -1.85 2.17
C PRO A 143 -22.47 -1.46 0.71
N GLU A 144 -22.30 -0.18 0.37
CA GLU A 144 -22.49 0.34 -1.00
C GLU A 144 -21.41 -0.20 -1.95
N LEU A 145 -20.15 -0.27 -1.49
CA LEU A 145 -19.04 -0.82 -2.28
C LEU A 145 -19.24 -2.32 -2.52
N ILE A 146 -19.61 -3.05 -1.49
CA ILE A 146 -19.90 -4.49 -1.57
C ILE A 146 -21.03 -4.73 -2.57
N GLN A 147 -22.16 -4.03 -2.43
CA GLN A 147 -23.31 -4.15 -3.31
C GLN A 147 -22.98 -3.79 -4.78
N TYR A 148 -22.16 -2.74 -4.98
CA TYR A 148 -21.69 -2.36 -6.30
C TYR A 148 -20.96 -3.52 -7.00
N TRP A 149 -20.00 -4.14 -6.32
CA TRP A 149 -19.21 -5.23 -6.88
C TRP A 149 -20.00 -6.54 -7.01
N GLU A 150 -20.91 -6.84 -6.09
CA GLU A 150 -21.84 -7.96 -6.25
C GLU A 150 -22.69 -7.82 -7.51
N ASN A 151 -23.29 -6.65 -7.72
CA ASN A 151 -24.08 -6.35 -8.90
C ASN A 151 -23.24 -6.43 -10.18
N PHE A 152 -22.00 -5.92 -10.14
CA PHE A 152 -21.06 -6.01 -11.25
C PHE A 152 -20.78 -7.47 -11.64
N ILE A 153 -20.51 -8.33 -10.66
CA ILE A 153 -20.26 -9.77 -10.89
C ILE A 153 -21.50 -10.42 -11.51
N ILE A 154 -22.68 -10.22 -10.92
CA ILE A 154 -23.94 -10.81 -11.40
C ILE A 154 -24.22 -10.39 -12.84
N ASN A 155 -24.11 -9.09 -13.14
CA ASN A 155 -24.34 -8.57 -14.49
C ASN A 155 -23.33 -9.10 -15.49
N THR A 156 -22.04 -9.17 -15.10
CA THR A 156 -20.99 -9.72 -15.97
C THR A 156 -21.24 -11.20 -16.27
N MET A 157 -21.59 -12.00 -15.28
CA MET A 157 -21.94 -13.41 -15.46
C MET A 157 -23.14 -13.59 -16.39
N LYS A 158 -24.16 -12.73 -16.24
CA LYS A 158 -25.32 -12.73 -17.13
C LYS A 158 -24.92 -12.45 -18.59
N MET A 159 -24.14 -11.39 -18.80
CA MET A 159 -23.61 -11.03 -20.12
C MET A 159 -22.80 -12.16 -20.77
N ILE A 160 -21.99 -12.87 -19.99
CA ILE A 160 -21.21 -14.02 -20.49
C ILE A 160 -22.16 -15.14 -20.96
N ARG A 161 -23.13 -15.52 -20.12
CA ARG A 161 -24.12 -16.58 -20.46
C ARG A 161 -24.95 -16.23 -21.69
N ASP A 162 -25.40 -14.97 -21.80
CA ASP A 162 -26.18 -14.53 -22.96
C ASP A 162 -25.33 -14.62 -24.24
N LYS A 163 -24.04 -14.24 -24.19
CA LYS A 163 -23.13 -14.40 -25.33
C LYS A 163 -22.84 -15.85 -25.67
N GLU A 164 -22.67 -16.73 -24.69
CA GLU A 164 -22.46 -18.17 -24.91
C GLU A 164 -23.66 -18.80 -25.58
N ALA A 165 -24.90 -18.45 -25.15
CA ALA A 165 -26.13 -18.92 -25.76
C ALA A 165 -26.24 -18.48 -27.24
N THR A 166 -26.02 -17.19 -27.52
CA THR A 166 -26.02 -16.65 -28.88
C THR A 166 -24.96 -17.34 -29.76
N TYR A 167 -23.76 -17.61 -29.22
CA TYR A 167 -22.71 -18.28 -29.97
C TYR A 167 -23.04 -19.76 -30.27
N ALA A 168 -23.74 -20.42 -29.37
CA ALA A 168 -24.23 -21.80 -29.59
C ALA A 168 -25.28 -21.86 -30.70
N GLU A 169 -26.22 -20.90 -30.74
CA GLU A 169 -27.23 -20.77 -31.78
C GLU A 169 -26.63 -20.52 -33.17
N LEU A 170 -25.55 -19.75 -33.26
CA LEU A 170 -24.86 -19.47 -34.53
C LEU A 170 -24.07 -20.66 -35.08
N LYS A 171 -23.81 -21.68 -34.26
CA LYS A 171 -23.10 -22.91 -34.67
C LYS A 171 -24.01 -24.09 -34.99
N ALA A 172 -25.30 -24.00 -34.69
CA ALA A 172 -26.31 -25.03 -34.94
C ALA A 172 -26.90 -24.87 -36.34
#